data_b747972cb514775e03cad18f23fa94a5
#
_entry.id   b747972cb514775e03cad18f23fa94a5
#
_cell.length_a   1.000
_cell.length_b   1.000
_cell.length_c   1.000
_cell.angle_alpha   90.00
_cell.angle_beta   90.00
_cell.angle_gamma   90.00
#
_symmetry.space_group_name_H-M   'P 1'
#
loop_
_entity.id
_entity.type
_entity.pdbx_description
1 polymer ?
#
loop_
_entity_poly.entity_id
_entity_poly.type
_entity_poly.pdbx_seq_one_letter_code
_entity_poly.pdbx_strand_id
1 'polypeptide(L)'
;FPYTTLFRSETEAFREKYRKIDVLLIDDIQFIQNKEQTQEEFFHTFNELHQNNKQIVISSDRPPKEIAKLEDRLRSRFEWGLIVDITPPDYETRMAILQKKIEEENLDIPPEALNYIANQIQSNIRELEGALTRLLAYSKLQGKPITTELTAEALKDIKIGRAHV
;
A
#
# COMPACT_ATOMS: atom_id res chain seq x y z
N PHE A 1 16.62 -23.98 -29.75
CA PHE A 1 15.90 -24.15 -28.48
C PHE A 1 14.75 -23.13 -28.45
N PRO A 2 13.48 -23.54 -28.48
CA PRO A 2 12.35 -22.62 -28.68
C PRO A 2 12.04 -21.71 -27.47
N TYR A 3 12.54 -22.02 -26.28
CA TYR A 3 12.22 -21.26 -25.04
C TYR A 3 12.92 -19.90 -24.97
N THR A 4 14.08 -19.73 -25.54
CA THR A 4 14.81 -18.45 -25.55
C THR A 4 14.16 -17.38 -26.43
N THR A 5 13.38 -17.77 -27.43
CA THR A 5 12.70 -16.84 -28.34
C THR A 5 11.43 -16.26 -27.70
N LEU A 6 10.70 -17.06 -26.91
CA LEU A 6 9.51 -16.62 -26.19
C LEU A 6 9.85 -15.58 -25.11
N PHE A 7 10.90 -15.81 -24.32
CA PHE A 7 11.36 -14.85 -23.31
C PHE A 7 11.87 -13.53 -23.93
N ARG A 8 12.52 -13.57 -25.09
CA ARG A 8 12.93 -12.35 -25.81
C ARG A 8 11.74 -11.51 -26.26
N SER A 9 10.69 -12.13 -26.79
CA SER A 9 9.51 -11.42 -27.26
C SER A 9 8.73 -10.75 -26.12
N GLU A 10 8.67 -11.38 -24.96
CA GLU A 10 8.02 -10.78 -23.76
C GLU A 10 8.83 -9.60 -23.22
N THR A 11 10.14 -9.68 -23.21
CA THR A 11 11.03 -8.59 -22.78
C THR A 11 10.97 -7.40 -23.74
N GLU A 12 10.91 -7.63 -25.05
CA GLU A 12 10.76 -6.57 -26.06
C GLU A 12 9.39 -5.90 -25.95
N ALA A 13 8.31 -6.66 -25.78
CA ALA A 13 6.97 -6.13 -25.58
C ALA A 13 6.89 -5.30 -24.28
N PHE A 14 7.54 -5.73 -23.21
CA PHE A 14 7.68 -4.97 -21.98
C PHE A 14 8.39 -3.63 -22.22
N ARG A 15 9.53 -3.65 -22.89
CA ARG A 15 10.30 -2.45 -23.23
C ARG A 15 9.48 -1.45 -24.05
N GLU A 16 8.81 -1.92 -25.10
CA GLU A 16 7.97 -1.07 -25.94
C GLU A 16 6.83 -0.43 -25.16
N LYS A 17 6.20 -1.16 -24.25
CA LYS A 17 5.09 -0.70 -23.46
C LYS A 17 5.50 0.34 -22.41
N TYR A 18 6.56 0.06 -21.64
CA TYR A 18 6.90 0.85 -20.46
C TYR A 18 7.95 1.93 -20.67
N ARG A 19 8.67 1.93 -21.79
CA ARG A 19 9.66 2.99 -22.09
C ARG A 19 9.10 4.20 -22.85
N LYS A 20 7.87 4.09 -23.35
CA LYS A 20 7.18 5.17 -24.12
C LYS A 20 6.08 5.89 -23.34
N ILE A 21 5.95 5.64 -22.05
CA ILE A 21 4.94 6.23 -21.19
C ILE A 21 5.40 7.58 -20.64
N ASP A 22 4.46 8.43 -20.23
CA ASP A 22 4.75 9.72 -19.63
C ASP A 22 4.91 9.64 -18.11
N VAL A 23 4.22 8.68 -17.48
CA VAL A 23 4.26 8.45 -16.03
C VAL A 23 4.37 6.94 -15.75
N LEU A 24 5.36 6.55 -14.95
CA LEU A 24 5.53 5.19 -14.44
C LEU A 24 5.21 5.18 -12.94
N LEU A 25 4.21 4.41 -12.55
CA LEU A 25 3.87 4.16 -11.14
C LEU A 25 4.24 2.73 -10.80
N ILE A 26 5.08 2.55 -9.79
CA ILE A 26 5.49 1.24 -9.28
C ILE A 26 5.10 1.15 -7.81
N ASP A 27 4.29 0.17 -7.49
CA ASP A 27 3.93 -0.13 -6.11
C ASP A 27 4.78 -1.30 -5.59
N ASP A 28 5.19 -1.20 -4.32
CA ASP A 28 5.93 -2.26 -3.63
C ASP A 28 7.22 -2.70 -4.33
N ILE A 29 8.11 -1.76 -4.67
CA ILE A 29 9.37 -2.04 -5.38
C ILE A 29 10.27 -3.06 -4.67
N GLN A 30 10.13 -3.27 -3.36
CA GLN A 30 10.89 -4.26 -2.61
C GLN A 30 10.69 -5.69 -3.13
N PHE A 31 9.65 -5.98 -3.91
CA PHE A 31 9.43 -7.29 -4.53
C PHE A 31 10.41 -7.64 -5.66
N ILE A 32 11.22 -6.67 -6.13
CA ILE A 32 12.31 -6.98 -7.08
C ILE A 32 13.58 -7.48 -6.38
N GLN A 33 13.65 -7.49 -5.05
CA GLN A 33 14.77 -8.04 -4.31
C GLN A 33 15.07 -9.48 -4.75
N ASN A 34 16.34 -9.85 -4.85
CA ASN A 34 16.81 -11.16 -5.34
C ASN A 34 16.43 -11.52 -6.80
N LYS A 35 15.95 -10.56 -7.61
CA LYS A 35 15.56 -10.80 -9.01
C LYS A 35 16.48 -10.02 -9.95
N GLU A 36 17.70 -10.47 -10.12
CA GLU A 36 18.75 -9.75 -10.86
C GLU A 36 18.31 -9.32 -12.27
N GLN A 37 17.72 -10.24 -13.06
CA GLN A 37 17.23 -9.90 -14.40
C GLN A 37 16.13 -8.84 -14.40
N THR A 38 15.23 -8.87 -13.40
CA THR A 38 14.17 -7.86 -13.25
C THR A 38 14.79 -6.51 -12.85
N GLN A 39 15.78 -6.52 -11.96
CA GLN A 39 16.48 -5.30 -11.56
C GLN A 39 17.24 -4.68 -12.74
N GLU A 40 17.86 -5.49 -13.58
CA GLU A 40 18.55 -5.03 -14.78
C GLU A 40 17.59 -4.37 -15.77
N GLU A 41 16.48 -5.02 -16.11
CA GLU A 41 15.47 -4.45 -17.01
C GLU A 41 14.83 -3.19 -16.45
N PHE A 42 14.57 -3.18 -15.14
CA PHE A 42 14.03 -2.00 -14.47
C PHE A 42 15.04 -0.84 -14.49
N PHE A 43 16.32 -1.11 -14.27
CA PHE A 43 17.37 -0.09 -14.36
C PHE A 43 17.43 0.57 -15.75
N HIS A 44 17.35 -0.20 -16.81
CA HIS A 44 17.33 0.34 -18.17
C HIS A 44 16.06 1.16 -18.44
N THR A 45 14.90 0.66 -18.01
CA THR A 45 13.63 1.38 -18.16
C THR A 45 13.63 2.69 -17.37
N PHE A 46 14.13 2.66 -16.13
CA PHE A 46 14.28 3.86 -15.30
C PHE A 46 15.15 4.91 -15.98
N ASN A 47 16.33 4.52 -16.47
CA ASN A 47 17.24 5.46 -17.12
C ASN A 47 16.63 6.08 -18.37
N GLU A 48 15.95 5.29 -19.19
CA GLU A 48 15.33 5.79 -20.42
C GLU A 48 14.21 6.80 -20.11
N LEU A 49 13.33 6.50 -19.17
CA LEU A 49 12.29 7.41 -18.73
C LEU A 49 12.88 8.69 -18.12
N HIS A 50 13.88 8.55 -17.27
CA HIS A 50 14.55 9.68 -16.64
C HIS A 50 15.24 10.60 -17.66
N GLN A 51 15.95 10.05 -18.65
CA GLN A 51 16.60 10.81 -19.72
C GLN A 51 15.60 11.56 -20.60
N ASN A 52 14.40 11.00 -20.76
CA ASN A 52 13.31 11.63 -21.51
C ASN A 52 12.42 12.54 -20.64
N ASN A 53 12.86 12.89 -19.41
CA ASN A 53 12.13 13.73 -18.46
C ASN A 53 10.71 13.23 -18.15
N LYS A 54 10.52 11.90 -18.08
CA LYS A 54 9.26 11.28 -17.70
C LYS A 54 9.16 11.15 -16.18
N GLN A 55 7.94 11.18 -15.67
CA GLN A 55 7.69 11.06 -14.24
C GLN A 55 7.77 9.60 -13.80
N ILE A 56 8.51 9.34 -12.72
CA ILE A 56 8.58 8.03 -12.07
C ILE A 56 8.16 8.21 -10.61
N VAL A 57 7.21 7.40 -10.14
CA VAL A 57 6.77 7.34 -8.75
C VAL A 57 6.88 5.90 -8.28
N ILE A 58 7.57 5.70 -7.17
CA ILE A 58 7.86 4.37 -6.62
C ILE A 58 7.44 4.35 -5.17
N SER A 59 6.68 3.33 -4.75
CA SER A 59 6.42 3.06 -3.35
C SER A 59 7.25 1.88 -2.84
N SER A 60 7.50 1.85 -1.54
CA SER A 60 8.20 0.76 -0.85
C SER A 60 7.77 0.72 0.62
N ASP A 61 7.82 -0.46 1.24
CA ASP A 61 7.60 -0.65 2.68
C ASP A 61 8.81 -0.25 3.54
N ARG A 62 9.94 0.06 2.88
CA ARG A 62 11.20 0.44 3.53
C ARG A 62 12.05 1.34 2.63
N PRO A 63 12.97 2.14 3.21
CA PRO A 63 13.86 2.98 2.42
C PRO A 63 14.81 2.15 1.54
N PRO A 64 15.33 2.71 0.43
CA PRO A 64 16.17 1.98 -0.52
C PRO A 64 17.37 1.27 0.11
N LYS A 65 17.94 1.84 1.18
CA LYS A 65 19.07 1.26 1.93
C LYS A 65 18.75 -0.07 2.61
N GLU A 66 17.49 -0.28 2.95
CA GLU A 66 17.01 -1.46 3.68
C GLU A 66 16.46 -2.55 2.75
N ILE A 67 16.35 -2.29 1.44
CA ILE A 67 15.95 -3.29 0.47
C ILE A 67 17.13 -4.26 0.27
N ALA A 68 16.97 -5.49 0.79
CA ALA A 68 18.02 -6.50 0.71
C ALA A 68 18.33 -6.86 -0.75
N LYS A 69 19.65 -7.02 -1.07
CA LYS A 69 20.11 -7.41 -2.41
C LYS A 69 19.56 -6.55 -3.56
N LEU A 70 19.27 -5.27 -3.28
CA LEU A 70 19.06 -4.29 -4.31
C LEU A 70 20.44 -3.89 -4.87
N GLU A 71 20.58 -3.90 -6.19
CA GLU A 71 21.82 -3.47 -6.85
C GLU A 71 22.14 -2.00 -6.51
N ASP A 72 23.40 -1.71 -6.23
CA ASP A 72 23.86 -0.37 -5.82
C ASP A 72 23.51 0.72 -6.84
N ARG A 73 23.54 0.37 -8.13
CA ARG A 73 23.14 1.29 -9.20
C ARG A 73 21.65 1.69 -9.14
N LEU A 74 20.75 0.76 -8.75
CA LEU A 74 19.33 1.06 -8.55
C LEU A 74 19.11 1.83 -7.25
N ARG A 75 19.79 1.41 -6.18
CA ARG A 75 19.74 2.13 -4.89
C ARG A 75 20.12 3.59 -5.06
N SER A 76 21.22 3.87 -5.74
CA SER A 76 21.67 5.23 -6.05
C SER A 76 20.63 6.03 -6.85
N ARG A 77 19.93 5.39 -7.79
CA ARG A 77 18.86 6.05 -8.57
C ARG A 77 17.64 6.39 -7.71
N PHE A 78 17.24 5.50 -6.82
CA PHE A 78 16.12 5.75 -5.91
C PHE A 78 16.45 6.87 -4.91
N GLU A 79 17.68 6.91 -4.40
CA GLU A 79 18.14 7.95 -3.49
C GLU A 79 18.33 9.33 -4.14
N TRP A 80 18.46 9.38 -5.45
CA TRP A 80 18.62 10.64 -6.18
C TRP A 80 17.32 11.44 -6.30
N GLY A 81 16.15 10.77 -6.20
CA GLY A 81 14.83 11.39 -6.25
C GLY A 81 14.39 12.02 -4.93
N LEU A 82 13.17 12.57 -4.94
CA LEU A 82 12.52 13.01 -3.71
C LEU A 82 12.02 11.77 -2.94
N ILE A 83 12.56 11.55 -1.76
CA ILE A 83 12.08 10.51 -0.85
C ILE A 83 11.15 11.15 0.18
N VAL A 84 9.94 10.61 0.29
CA VAL A 84 8.93 11.05 1.24
C VAL A 84 8.52 9.86 2.11
N ASP A 85 8.53 10.04 3.41
CA ASP A 85 8.06 9.06 4.37
C ASP A 85 6.56 9.26 4.65
N ILE A 86 5.81 8.16 4.62
CA ILE A 86 4.37 8.15 4.94
C ILE A 86 4.21 7.45 6.29
N THR A 87 4.04 8.25 7.33
CA THR A 87 3.85 7.75 8.70
C THR A 87 2.40 7.33 8.96
N PRO A 88 2.16 6.48 9.97
CA PRO A 88 0.79 6.20 10.43
C PRO A 88 0.03 7.49 10.77
N PRO A 89 -1.27 7.58 10.43
CA PRO A 89 -2.05 8.78 10.66
C PRO A 89 -2.25 9.04 12.17
N ASP A 90 -2.28 10.31 12.55
CA ASP A 90 -2.68 10.74 13.88
C ASP A 90 -4.19 10.50 14.12
N TYR A 91 -4.65 10.75 15.34
CA TYR A 91 -6.06 10.53 15.71
C TYR A 91 -7.02 11.35 14.85
N GLU A 92 -6.73 12.61 14.60
CA GLU A 92 -7.58 13.53 13.85
C GLU A 92 -7.69 13.08 12.39
N THR A 93 -6.59 12.70 11.80
CA THR A 93 -6.53 12.13 10.44
C THR A 93 -7.30 10.80 10.36
N ARG A 94 -7.19 9.91 11.36
CA ARG A 94 -7.97 8.67 11.41
C ARG A 94 -9.47 8.94 11.47
N MET A 95 -9.91 9.90 12.30
CA MET A 95 -11.31 10.31 12.37
C MET A 95 -11.80 10.87 11.04
N ALA A 96 -11.01 11.72 10.38
CA ALA A 96 -11.36 12.28 9.07
C ALA A 96 -11.50 11.19 7.99
N ILE A 97 -10.60 10.20 7.98
CA ILE A 97 -10.68 9.04 7.07
C ILE A 97 -11.96 8.24 7.31
N LEU A 98 -12.28 7.93 8.57
CA LEU A 98 -13.50 7.18 8.90
C LEU A 98 -14.75 7.96 8.51
N GLN A 99 -14.82 9.26 8.80
CA GLN A 99 -15.94 10.13 8.42
C GLN A 99 -16.13 10.16 6.91
N LYS A 100 -15.06 10.38 6.15
CA LYS A 100 -15.12 10.38 4.69
C LYS A 100 -15.63 9.04 4.16
N LYS A 101 -15.18 7.93 4.73
CA LYS A 101 -15.60 6.60 4.30
C LYS A 101 -17.09 6.35 4.55
N ILE A 102 -17.61 6.75 5.69
CA ILE A 102 -19.05 6.59 5.97
C ILE A 102 -19.92 7.51 5.09
N GLU A 103 -19.44 8.71 4.75
CA GLU A 103 -20.12 9.60 3.81
C GLU A 103 -20.17 9.01 2.40
N GLU A 104 -19.04 8.50 1.89
CA GLU A 104 -18.93 7.89 0.55
C GLU A 104 -19.84 6.65 0.41
N GLU A 105 -19.94 5.84 1.46
CA GLU A 105 -20.73 4.61 1.48
C GLU A 105 -22.16 4.80 2.02
N ASN A 106 -22.55 6.04 2.39
CA ASN A 106 -23.86 6.39 2.99
C ASN A 106 -24.19 5.51 4.21
N LEU A 107 -23.24 5.38 5.13
CA LEU A 107 -23.39 4.55 6.33
C LEU A 107 -23.88 5.38 7.50
N ASP A 108 -24.80 4.84 8.30
CA ASP A 108 -25.26 5.44 9.54
C ASP A 108 -24.52 4.82 10.73
N ILE A 109 -23.45 5.49 11.17
CA ILE A 109 -22.59 5.04 12.26
C ILE A 109 -22.46 6.16 13.28
N PRO A 110 -22.80 5.90 14.57
CA PRO A 110 -22.68 6.89 15.62
C PRO A 110 -21.22 7.40 15.79
N PRO A 111 -21.03 8.70 16.07
CA PRO A 111 -19.70 9.28 16.27
C PRO A 111 -18.89 8.58 17.38
N GLU A 112 -19.55 8.06 18.40
CA GLU A 112 -18.92 7.34 19.51
C GLU A 112 -18.28 6.01 19.04
N ALA A 113 -18.92 5.33 18.09
CA ALA A 113 -18.38 4.11 17.51
C ALA A 113 -17.14 4.40 16.62
N LEU A 114 -17.17 5.48 15.85
CA LEU A 114 -16.01 5.94 15.07
C LEU A 114 -14.85 6.33 15.98
N ASN A 115 -15.15 7.09 17.04
CA ASN A 115 -14.17 7.46 18.06
C ASN A 115 -13.53 6.22 18.69
N TYR A 116 -14.33 5.21 19.02
CA TYR A 116 -13.82 3.96 19.54
C TYR A 116 -12.86 3.27 18.55
N ILE A 117 -13.24 3.15 17.27
CA ILE A 117 -12.37 2.56 16.22
C ILE A 117 -11.08 3.35 16.11
N ALA A 118 -11.14 4.69 15.98
CA ALA A 118 -9.97 5.55 15.82
C ALA A 118 -8.99 5.47 16.99
N ASN A 119 -9.48 5.27 18.21
CA ASN A 119 -8.63 5.10 19.40
C ASN A 119 -8.00 3.70 19.47
N GLN A 120 -8.72 2.67 19.04
CA GLN A 120 -8.24 1.29 19.13
C GLN A 120 -7.26 0.92 18.00
N ILE A 121 -7.49 1.44 16.79
CA ILE A 121 -6.70 1.10 15.60
C ILE A 121 -5.77 2.26 15.26
N GLN A 122 -4.50 2.11 15.59
CA GLN A 122 -3.48 3.16 15.43
C GLN A 122 -2.40 2.80 14.41
N SER A 123 -2.42 1.58 13.87
CA SER A 123 -1.33 1.02 13.08
C SER A 123 -1.29 1.53 11.64
N ASN A 124 -2.38 1.38 10.92
CA ASN A 124 -2.46 1.73 9.50
C ASN A 124 -3.92 1.88 9.04
N ILE A 125 -4.08 2.50 7.87
CA ILE A 125 -5.40 2.78 7.29
C ILE A 125 -6.14 1.50 6.90
N ARG A 126 -5.45 0.46 6.42
CA ARG A 126 -6.08 -0.81 6.04
C ARG A 126 -6.75 -1.49 7.23
N GLU A 127 -6.09 -1.49 8.39
CA GLU A 127 -6.71 -2.01 9.62
C GLU A 127 -7.87 -1.14 10.09
N LEU A 128 -7.77 0.19 9.91
CA LEU A 128 -8.83 1.12 10.25
C LEU A 128 -10.10 0.88 9.41
N GLU A 129 -9.97 0.77 8.10
CA GLU A 129 -11.07 0.43 7.18
C GLU A 129 -11.59 -1.00 7.41
N GLY A 130 -10.69 -1.94 7.66
CA GLY A 130 -11.04 -3.32 8.01
C GLY A 130 -11.87 -3.41 9.29
N ALA A 131 -11.57 -2.59 10.31
CA ALA A 131 -12.35 -2.51 11.53
C ALA A 131 -13.76 -1.98 11.27
N LEU A 132 -13.91 -0.95 10.43
CA LEU A 132 -15.20 -0.42 10.02
C LEU A 132 -16.03 -1.47 9.29
N THR A 133 -15.45 -2.13 8.29
CA THR A 133 -16.11 -3.20 7.52
C THR A 133 -16.57 -4.35 8.43
N ARG A 134 -15.72 -4.74 9.39
CA ARG A 134 -16.04 -5.79 10.36
C ARG A 134 -17.20 -5.39 11.28
N LEU A 135 -17.22 -4.14 11.77
CA LEU A 135 -18.31 -3.63 12.57
C LEU A 135 -19.65 -3.68 11.83
N LEU A 136 -19.66 -3.26 10.56
CA LEU A 136 -20.85 -3.30 9.71
C LEU A 136 -21.35 -4.74 9.51
N ALA A 137 -20.44 -5.66 9.19
CA ALA A 137 -20.79 -7.07 9.03
C ALA A 137 -21.34 -7.68 10.33
N TYR A 138 -20.73 -7.35 11.47
CA TYR A 138 -21.14 -7.84 12.78
C TYR A 138 -22.51 -7.32 13.18
N SER A 139 -22.78 -6.01 13.02
CA SER A 139 -24.09 -5.39 13.25
C SER A 139 -25.18 -6.07 12.40
N LYS A 140 -24.91 -6.28 11.12
CA LYS A 140 -25.83 -6.92 10.19
C LYS A 140 -26.13 -8.38 10.56
N LEU A 141 -25.13 -9.16 10.96
CA LEU A 141 -25.27 -10.54 11.39
C LEU A 141 -26.07 -10.68 12.69
N GLN A 142 -25.86 -9.75 13.64
CA GLN A 142 -26.57 -9.73 14.92
C GLN A 142 -27.97 -9.12 14.82
N GLY A 143 -28.27 -8.40 13.73
CA GLY A 143 -29.52 -7.64 13.60
C GLY A 143 -29.66 -6.53 14.64
N LYS A 144 -28.54 -5.98 15.13
CA LYS A 144 -28.50 -4.96 16.18
C LYS A 144 -27.97 -3.63 15.64
N PRO A 145 -28.45 -2.50 16.16
CA PRO A 145 -27.91 -1.19 15.82
C PRO A 145 -26.45 -1.08 16.30
N ILE A 146 -25.67 -0.24 15.62
CA ILE A 146 -24.29 0.04 15.98
C ILE A 146 -24.27 0.89 17.24
N THR A 147 -23.62 0.37 18.28
CA THR A 147 -23.34 1.06 19.55
C THR A 147 -21.87 0.90 19.90
N THR A 148 -21.41 1.63 20.92
CA THR A 148 -20.02 1.48 21.41
C THR A 148 -19.76 0.06 21.93
N GLU A 149 -20.75 -0.56 22.59
CA GLU A 149 -20.64 -1.92 23.12
C GLU A 149 -20.53 -2.94 21.98
N LEU A 150 -21.39 -2.83 20.96
CA LEU A 150 -21.34 -3.69 19.78
C LEU A 150 -20.00 -3.52 19.04
N THR A 151 -19.49 -2.29 18.97
CA THR A 151 -18.19 -1.99 18.37
C THR A 151 -17.06 -2.66 19.14
N ALA A 152 -17.11 -2.59 20.47
CA ALA A 152 -16.13 -3.24 21.32
C ALA A 152 -16.13 -4.78 21.15
N GLU A 153 -17.33 -5.39 21.05
CA GLU A 153 -17.48 -6.82 20.77
C GLU A 153 -16.93 -7.20 19.39
N ALA A 154 -17.30 -6.45 18.34
CA ALA A 154 -16.85 -6.72 16.96
C ALA A 154 -15.33 -6.63 16.80
N LEU A 155 -14.66 -5.77 17.60
CA LEU A 155 -13.21 -5.54 17.51
C LEU A 155 -12.40 -6.28 18.57
N LYS A 156 -13.03 -7.10 19.43
CA LYS A 156 -12.37 -7.82 20.53
C LYS A 156 -11.20 -8.69 20.05
N ASP A 157 -11.38 -9.38 18.92
CA ASP A 157 -10.36 -10.30 18.38
C ASP A 157 -9.20 -9.58 17.68
N ILE A 158 -9.37 -8.32 17.27
CA ILE A 158 -8.26 -7.53 16.70
C ILE A 158 -7.20 -7.25 17.77
N LYS A 159 -7.59 -7.12 19.04
CA LYS A 159 -6.66 -6.96 20.17
C LYS A 159 -5.87 -8.24 20.50
N ILE A 160 -6.45 -9.41 20.28
CA ILE A 160 -5.82 -10.69 20.63
C ILE A 160 -4.69 -11.04 19.65
N GLY A 161 -4.79 -10.66 18.38
CA GLY A 161 -3.75 -10.89 17.36
C GLY A 161 -2.44 -10.12 17.60
N ARG A 162 -2.42 -9.08 18.46
CA ARG A 162 -1.21 -8.30 18.81
C ARG A 162 -0.48 -8.77 20.05
N ALA A 163 -1.05 -9.71 20.83
CA ALA A 163 -0.43 -10.23 22.04
C ALA A 163 0.54 -11.40 21.79
N HIS A 164 0.76 -11.79 20.54
CA HIS A 164 1.61 -12.93 20.17
C HIS A 164 2.63 -12.57 19.08
N VAL A 165 3.36 -11.46 19.21
CA VAL A 165 4.62 -11.25 18.48
C VAL A 165 5.65 -10.70 19.46
#